data_c0984eda2789837c2f397638993dc7ef
#
_entry.id   c0984eda2789837c2f397638993dc7ef
#
_cell.length_a   1.000
_cell.length_b   1.000
_cell.length_c   1.000
_cell.angle_alpha   90.00
_cell.angle_beta   90.00
_cell.angle_gamma   90.00
#
_symmetry.space_group_name_H-M   'P 1'
#
loop_
_entity.id
_entity.type
_entity.pdbx_description
1 polymer ?
#
loop_
_entity_poly.entity_id
_entity_poly.type
_entity_poly.pdbx_seq_one_letter_code
_entity_poly.pdbx_strand_id
1 'polypeptide(L)'
;MFVRFRQTPYGLQVSLIQTRREGGKVRHEHIAGLGAIIVPASTADRIDFWRSLHDRLSALSNRVGDEQGKILGAVHERIPIPAPHEQRDVRLESAKADQRFWER
;
A
#
# COMPACT_ATOMS: atom_id res chain seq x y z
N MET A 1 4.19 -3.82 16.19
CA MET A 1 4.03 -4.17 14.77
C MET A 1 4.92 -3.29 13.91
N PHE A 2 5.41 -3.82 12.81
CA PHE A 2 6.18 -3.04 11.85
C PHE A 2 5.84 -3.49 10.43
N VAL A 3 6.18 -2.63 9.46
CA VAL A 3 5.97 -2.92 8.04
C VAL A 3 7.26 -3.48 7.45
N ARG A 4 7.17 -4.60 6.77
CA ARG A 4 8.29 -5.20 6.06
C ARG A 4 8.13 -4.99 4.56
N PHE A 5 9.20 -4.51 3.93
CA PHE A 5 9.28 -4.35 2.47
C PHE A 5 10.20 -5.43 1.91
N ARG A 6 9.71 -6.17 0.93
CA ARG A 6 10.47 -7.21 0.26
C ARG A 6 10.51 -6.94 -1.23
N GLN A 7 11.73 -6.75 -1.77
CA GLN A 7 11.92 -6.62 -3.20
C GLN A 7 11.86 -7.99 -3.86
N THR A 8 11.01 -8.13 -4.89
CA THR A 8 10.88 -9.35 -5.71
C THR A 8 11.12 -8.99 -7.18
N PRO A 9 11.31 -9.99 -8.07
CA PRO A 9 11.39 -9.72 -9.52
C PRO A 9 10.15 -9.02 -10.08
N TYR A 10 9.02 -9.13 -9.40
CA TYR A 10 7.74 -8.57 -9.85
C TYR A 10 7.42 -7.22 -9.22
N GLY A 11 8.21 -6.76 -8.25
CA GLY A 11 7.99 -5.48 -7.59
C GLY A 11 8.27 -5.52 -6.10
N LEU A 12 7.67 -4.59 -5.36
CA LEU A 12 7.84 -4.45 -3.92
C LEU A 12 6.62 -5.03 -3.21
N GLN A 13 6.84 -6.00 -2.33
CA GLN A 13 5.81 -6.57 -1.48
C GLN A 13 5.84 -5.91 -0.11
N VAL A 14 4.66 -5.57 0.41
CA VAL A 14 4.48 -4.92 1.71
C VAL A 14 3.70 -5.84 2.62
N SER A 15 4.25 -6.10 3.81
CA SER A 15 3.65 -7.01 4.80
C SER A 15 3.66 -6.37 6.18
N LEU A 16 2.67 -6.75 6.99
CA LEU A 16 2.57 -6.36 8.39
C LEU A 16 3.09 -7.49 9.26
N ILE A 17 4.07 -7.18 10.12
CA ILE A 17 4.77 -8.16 10.97
C ILE A 17 4.59 -7.75 12.42
N GLN A 18 4.35 -8.71 13.29
CA GLN A 18 4.33 -8.52 14.72
C GLN A 18 5.52 -9.21 15.35
N THR A 19 6.21 -8.51 16.27
CA THR A 19 7.30 -9.09 17.04
C THR A 19 6.73 -9.69 18.33
N ARG A 20 7.06 -10.95 18.61
CA ARG A 20 6.73 -11.62 19.85
C ARG A 20 8.00 -12.04 20.58
N ARG A 21 7.98 -11.91 21.91
CA ARG A 21 9.03 -12.47 22.77
C ARG A 21 8.48 -13.72 23.46
N GLU A 22 9.07 -14.87 23.17
CA GLU A 22 8.74 -16.13 23.79
C GLU A 22 10.01 -16.80 24.32
N GLY A 23 10.09 -17.05 25.65
CA GLY A 23 11.20 -17.75 26.24
C GLY A 23 12.57 -17.09 26.02
N GLY A 24 12.64 -15.76 26.01
CA GLY A 24 13.88 -15.01 25.78
C GLY A 24 14.29 -14.89 24.31
N LYS A 25 13.51 -15.47 23.39
CA LYS A 25 13.74 -15.37 21.94
C LYS A 25 12.74 -14.42 21.31
N VAL A 26 13.21 -13.63 20.33
CA VAL A 26 12.36 -12.76 19.52
C VAL A 26 11.89 -13.53 18.30
N ARG A 27 10.58 -13.60 18.09
CA ARG A 27 9.98 -14.21 16.89
C ARG A 27 9.20 -13.16 16.12
N HIS A 28 9.24 -13.27 14.82
CA HIS A 28 8.45 -12.43 13.91
C HIS A 28 7.26 -13.22 13.39
N GLU A 29 6.05 -12.69 13.62
CA GLU A 29 4.82 -13.31 13.15
C GLU A 29 4.24 -12.48 12.01
N HIS A 30 3.99 -13.12 10.86
CA HIS A 30 3.32 -12.48 9.73
C HIS A 30 1.83 -12.31 10.04
N ILE A 31 1.37 -11.07 10.09
CA ILE A 31 -0.04 -10.76 10.37
C ILE A 31 -0.86 -10.74 9.09
N ALA A 32 -0.41 -9.99 8.08
CA ALA A 32 -1.13 -9.87 6.82
C ALA A 32 -0.24 -9.30 5.71
N GLY A 33 -0.55 -9.64 4.47
CA GLY A 33 -0.03 -8.93 3.31
C GLY A 33 -0.79 -7.62 3.14
N LEU A 34 -0.07 -6.51 3.01
CA LEU A 34 -0.66 -5.19 2.81
C LEU A 34 -0.77 -4.80 1.33
N GLY A 35 -0.12 -5.55 0.46
CA GLY A 35 -0.18 -5.35 -0.97
C GLY A 35 1.18 -5.48 -1.65
N ALA A 36 1.18 -5.27 -2.96
CA ALA A 36 2.39 -5.25 -3.77
C ALA A 36 2.26 -4.18 -4.84
N ILE A 37 3.39 -3.60 -5.24
CA ILE A 37 3.42 -2.55 -6.25
C ILE A 37 4.62 -2.76 -7.18
N ILE A 38 4.41 -2.54 -8.47
CA ILE A 38 5.48 -2.59 -9.47
C ILE A 38 6.42 -1.41 -9.27
N VAL A 39 7.72 -1.64 -9.39
CA VAL A 39 8.74 -0.58 -9.25
C VAL A 39 9.52 -0.47 -10.55
N PRO A 40 9.65 0.74 -11.12
CA PRO A 40 9.11 2.03 -10.67
C PRO A 40 7.58 2.11 -10.82
N ALA A 41 6.92 2.71 -9.83
CA ALA A 41 5.47 2.80 -9.79
C ALA A 41 4.99 4.08 -10.48
N SER A 42 3.95 3.94 -11.32
CA SER A 42 3.23 5.10 -11.86
C SER A 42 2.32 5.71 -10.79
N THR A 43 1.78 6.90 -11.06
CA THR A 43 0.81 7.53 -10.17
C THR A 43 -0.44 6.65 -10.02
N ALA A 44 -0.93 6.06 -11.12
CA ALA A 44 -2.07 5.15 -11.09
C ALA A 44 -1.79 3.92 -10.23
N ASP A 45 -0.59 3.33 -10.33
CA ASP A 45 -0.19 2.19 -9.49
C ASP A 45 -0.20 2.55 -8.01
N ARG A 46 0.26 3.76 -7.65
CA ARG A 46 0.25 4.23 -6.27
C ARG A 46 -1.16 4.48 -5.75
N ILE A 47 -2.05 5.03 -6.57
CA ILE A 47 -3.46 5.23 -6.21
C ILE A 47 -4.12 3.89 -5.88
N ASP A 48 -3.97 2.90 -6.75
CA ASP A 48 -4.55 1.57 -6.56
C ASP A 48 -3.96 0.87 -5.34
N PHE A 49 -2.66 0.98 -5.13
CA PHE A 49 -1.98 0.41 -3.97
C PHE A 49 -2.54 1.00 -2.67
N TRP A 50 -2.62 2.33 -2.57
CA TRP A 50 -3.09 3.00 -1.35
C TRP A 50 -4.57 2.72 -1.06
N ARG A 51 -5.39 2.62 -2.10
CA ARG A 51 -6.80 2.23 -1.95
C ARG A 51 -6.92 0.84 -1.36
N SER A 52 -6.20 -0.12 -1.92
CA SER A 52 -6.16 -1.50 -1.43
C SER A 52 -5.60 -1.58 -0.01
N LEU A 53 -4.57 -0.79 0.30
CA LEU A 53 -3.97 -0.72 1.63
C LEU A 53 -4.99 -0.25 2.67
N HIS A 54 -5.74 0.82 2.38
CA HIS A 54 -6.78 1.33 3.28
C HIS A 54 -7.85 0.27 3.55
N ASP A 55 -8.30 -0.43 2.52
CA ASP A 55 -9.30 -1.50 2.67
C ASP A 55 -8.79 -2.63 3.57
N ARG A 56 -7.54 -3.03 3.37
CA ARG A 56 -6.92 -4.09 4.16
C ARG A 56 -6.70 -3.69 5.62
N LEU A 57 -6.25 -2.45 5.86
CA LEU A 57 -6.08 -1.94 7.22
C LEU A 57 -7.42 -1.77 7.94
N SER A 58 -8.47 -1.38 7.24
CA SER A 58 -9.82 -1.29 7.80
C SER A 58 -10.31 -2.66 8.27
N ALA A 59 -10.04 -3.72 7.50
CA ALA A 59 -10.37 -5.09 7.89
C ALA A 59 -9.58 -5.57 9.11
N LEU A 60 -8.42 -4.98 9.38
CA LEU A 60 -7.54 -5.32 10.50
C LEU A 60 -7.63 -4.32 11.66
N SER A 61 -8.62 -3.43 11.67
CA SER A 61 -8.72 -2.33 12.65
C SER A 61 -8.65 -2.80 14.09
N ASN A 62 -9.23 -3.95 14.42
CA ASN A 62 -9.21 -4.53 15.76
C ASN A 62 -7.79 -4.97 16.21
N ARG A 63 -6.94 -5.33 15.28
CA ARG A 63 -5.56 -5.78 15.57
C ARG A 63 -4.56 -4.64 15.49
N VAL A 64 -4.77 -3.69 14.60
CA VAL A 64 -3.86 -2.58 14.33
C VAL A 64 -4.06 -1.44 15.34
N GLY A 65 -5.31 -1.09 15.66
CA GLY A 65 -5.64 -0.08 16.65
C GLY A 65 -4.88 1.24 16.47
N ASP A 66 -4.19 1.69 17.52
CA ASP A 66 -3.46 2.96 17.53
C ASP A 66 -2.21 2.97 16.66
N GLU A 67 -1.75 1.82 16.17
CA GLU A 67 -0.56 1.73 15.33
C GLU A 67 -0.81 2.06 13.85
N GLN A 68 -2.06 2.28 13.47
CA GLN A 68 -2.43 2.55 12.08
C GLN A 68 -1.67 3.75 11.49
N GLY A 69 -1.57 4.84 12.23
CA GLY A 69 -0.83 6.03 11.79
C GLY A 69 0.65 5.76 11.55
N LYS A 70 1.27 4.96 12.42
CA LYS A 70 2.67 4.55 12.29
C LYS A 70 2.88 3.68 11.04
N ILE A 71 1.98 2.76 10.79
CA ILE A 71 2.01 1.87 9.62
C ILE A 71 1.87 2.70 8.33
N LEU A 72 0.90 3.60 8.27
CA LEU A 72 0.68 4.47 7.11
C LEU A 72 1.90 5.36 6.84
N GLY A 73 2.51 5.91 7.89
CA GLY A 73 3.74 6.71 7.76
C GLY A 73 4.92 5.92 7.21
N ALA A 74 5.12 4.70 7.68
CA ALA A 74 6.18 3.83 7.19
C ALA A 74 6.01 3.47 5.71
N VAL A 75 4.78 3.20 5.28
CA VAL A 75 4.48 2.91 3.87
C VAL A 75 4.68 4.16 3.02
N HIS A 76 4.25 5.33 3.51
CA HIS A 76 4.39 6.60 2.79
C HIS A 76 5.86 6.95 2.49
N GLU A 77 6.79 6.60 3.37
CA GLU A 77 8.22 6.83 3.15
C GLU A 77 8.77 6.07 1.93
N ARG A 78 8.23 4.89 1.65
CA ARG A 78 8.67 4.04 0.53
C ARG A 78 7.80 4.20 -0.71
N ILE A 79 6.50 4.35 -0.51
CA ILE A 79 5.49 4.48 -1.56
C ILE A 79 4.67 5.73 -1.24
N PRO A 80 5.08 6.92 -1.74
CA PRO A 80 4.40 8.16 -1.39
C PRO A 80 2.92 8.15 -1.74
N ILE A 81 2.10 8.69 -0.84
CA ILE A 81 0.67 8.89 -1.08
C ILE A 81 0.52 9.85 -2.27
N PRO A 82 -0.27 9.50 -3.30
CA PRO A 82 -0.49 10.40 -4.43
C PRO A 82 -1.14 11.71 -3.98
N ALA A 83 -0.59 12.84 -4.42
CA ALA A 83 -1.14 14.15 -4.12
C ALA A 83 -2.49 14.35 -4.83
N PRO A 84 -3.38 15.21 -4.33
CA PRO A 84 -4.68 15.45 -4.98
C PRO A 84 -4.58 15.85 -6.44
N HIS A 85 -3.58 16.65 -6.82
CA HIS A 85 -3.38 17.04 -8.21
C HIS A 85 -2.96 15.86 -9.10
N GLU A 86 -2.15 14.92 -8.60
CA GLU A 86 -1.75 13.71 -9.31
C GLU A 86 -2.96 12.80 -9.56
N GLN A 87 -3.83 12.65 -8.59
CA GLN A 87 -5.07 11.87 -8.71
C GLN A 87 -6.00 12.48 -9.75
N ARG A 88 -6.09 13.79 -9.80
CA ARG A 88 -6.90 14.54 -10.76
C ARG A 88 -6.41 14.31 -12.18
N ASP A 89 -5.09 14.38 -12.39
CA ASP A 89 -4.47 14.17 -13.70
C ASP A 89 -4.76 12.77 -14.25
N VAL A 90 -4.65 11.74 -13.40
CA VAL A 90 -4.97 10.36 -13.77
C VAL A 90 -6.45 10.22 -14.17
N ARG A 91 -7.36 10.85 -13.45
CA ARG A 91 -8.79 10.84 -13.78
C ARG A 91 -9.07 11.50 -15.12
N LEU A 92 -8.41 12.61 -15.42
CA LEU A 92 -8.57 13.32 -16.70
C LEU A 92 -8.06 12.47 -17.87
N GLU A 93 -6.93 11.81 -17.71
CA GLU A 93 -6.40 10.90 -18.74
C GLU A 93 -7.34 9.74 -19.00
N SER A 94 -7.88 9.13 -17.96
CA SER A 94 -8.86 8.05 -18.08
C SER A 94 -10.13 8.51 -18.78
N ALA A 95 -10.65 9.69 -18.44
CA ALA A 95 -11.82 10.27 -19.08
C ALA A 95 -11.59 10.55 -20.57
N LYS A 96 -10.41 11.07 -20.92
CA LYS A 96 -10.02 11.30 -22.32
C LYS A 96 -9.92 9.99 -23.11
N ALA A 97 -9.34 8.95 -22.51
CA ALA A 97 -9.23 7.63 -23.12
C ALA A 97 -10.61 7.03 -23.38
N ASP A 98 -11.53 7.11 -22.42
CA ASP A 98 -12.90 6.63 -22.54
C ASP A 98 -13.65 7.40 -23.65
N GLN A 99 -13.50 8.71 -23.70
CA GLN A 99 -14.10 9.54 -24.73
C GLN A 99 -13.63 9.15 -26.13
N ARG A 100 -12.35 8.92 -26.32
CA ARG A 100 -11.79 8.47 -27.60
C ARG A 100 -12.33 7.11 -28.02
N PHE A 101 -12.56 6.22 -27.07
CA PHE A 101 -13.13 4.91 -27.33
C PHE A 101 -14.55 5.01 -27.87
N TRP A 102 -15.37 5.90 -27.34
CA TRP A 102 -16.76 6.09 -27.75
C TRP A 102 -16.92 6.90 -29.03
N GLU A 103 -15.95 7.70 -29.41
CA GLU A 103 -15.97 8.50 -30.65
C GLU A 103 -15.63 7.68 -31.91
N ARG A 104 -15.28 6.42 -31.75
CA ARG A 104 -15.06 5.51 -32.88
C ARG A 104 -16.40 4.89 -33.36
#